data_faa6fbff7ce35ca873b06f9045ed88d8
#
_entry.id   faa6fbff7ce35ca873b06f9045ed88d8
#
_cell.length_a   1.000
_cell.length_b   1.000
_cell.length_c   1.000
_cell.angle_alpha   90.00
_cell.angle_beta   90.00
_cell.angle_gamma   90.00
#
_symmetry.space_group_name_H-M   'P 1'
#
loop_
_entity.id
_entity.type
_entity.pdbx_description
1 polymer ?
#
loop_
_entity_poly.entity_id
_entity_poly.type
_entity_poly.pdbx_seq_one_letter_code
_entity_poly.pdbx_strand_id
1 'polypeptide(L)'
;MSLEMMFAYQEWPYRQTFKFARETREAAPLFVVHVSDGTHIGRGECGLQSLKHETPQSVAEQLRAMQNGFAGLSSREALNRTIPAQSARNAVDCALWDLECKRAGKSIWEIAGVARVAQIEVDITIGINSPDKMRADAKAAVARGYRLLKLKAHAQDALETVSTIAAALPGVRFIVDANEAWSLEQLKELAPRLKALNVVLIEQPLHHDNDAPLADYDSPIPLCADESCATASQIPLLAQRYDAVNIKLDKTGGLTEALALARAAREHGLGLMMGCNGATSLGNAPAYVVGSLCDYRDIDSQELLFEDRAGGMATRGGQLYAFDSAFWG
;
A
#
# COMPACT_ATOMS: atom_id res chain seq x y z
N MET A 1 11.00 -23.08 -23.03
CA MET A 1 9.57 -22.85 -23.38
C MET A 1 9.33 -21.35 -23.33
N SER A 2 8.57 -20.81 -24.29
CA SER A 2 8.19 -19.39 -24.26
C SER A 2 7.16 -19.18 -23.14
N LEU A 3 7.27 -18.08 -22.42
CA LEU A 3 6.25 -17.66 -21.47
C LEU A 3 5.06 -17.04 -22.22
N GLU A 4 3.87 -17.32 -21.73
CA GLU A 4 2.62 -16.71 -22.21
C GLU A 4 2.02 -15.86 -21.10
N MET A 5 1.49 -14.70 -21.47
CA MET A 5 0.84 -13.77 -20.54
C MET A 5 -0.61 -13.56 -20.94
N MET A 6 -1.51 -13.63 -19.98
CA MET A 6 -2.93 -13.26 -20.11
C MET A 6 -3.32 -12.32 -18.98
N PHE A 7 -4.35 -11.51 -19.19
CA PHE A 7 -4.91 -10.66 -18.15
C PHE A 7 -6.41 -10.51 -18.26
N ALA A 8 -7.05 -10.16 -17.14
CA ALA A 8 -8.48 -9.92 -17.07
C ALA A 8 -8.77 -8.72 -16.16
N TYR A 9 -9.76 -7.92 -16.52
CA TYR A 9 -10.33 -6.88 -15.68
C TYR A 9 -11.42 -7.46 -14.79
N GLN A 10 -11.46 -7.02 -13.53
CA GLN A 10 -12.45 -7.42 -12.53
C GLN A 10 -12.87 -6.21 -11.70
N GLU A 11 -14.13 -6.16 -11.31
CA GLU A 11 -14.65 -5.19 -10.33
C GLU A 11 -15.03 -5.92 -9.05
N TRP A 12 -14.48 -5.47 -7.92
CA TRP A 12 -14.73 -6.05 -6.60
C TRP A 12 -15.50 -5.05 -5.75
N PRO A 13 -16.80 -5.30 -5.44
CA PRO A 13 -17.63 -4.39 -4.67
C PRO A 13 -17.06 -4.14 -3.28
N TYR A 14 -17.10 -2.88 -2.81
CA TYR A 14 -16.85 -2.55 -1.42
C TYR A 14 -18.08 -2.88 -0.55
N ARG A 15 -17.85 -3.16 0.74
CA ARG A 15 -18.94 -3.38 1.73
C ARG A 15 -19.85 -2.17 1.88
N GLN A 16 -19.29 -1.00 1.67
CA GLN A 16 -19.97 0.29 1.64
C GLN A 16 -19.21 1.22 0.69
N THR A 17 -19.88 2.22 0.15
CA THR A 17 -19.25 3.26 -0.66
C THR A 17 -18.05 3.85 0.09
N PHE A 18 -16.86 3.78 -0.47
CA PHE A 18 -15.65 4.25 0.16
C PHE A 18 -15.23 5.60 -0.41
N LYS A 19 -15.02 6.58 0.49
CA LYS A 19 -14.53 7.92 0.14
C LYS A 19 -13.03 7.99 0.38
N PHE A 20 -12.29 8.01 -0.71
CA PHE A 20 -10.88 8.36 -0.74
C PHE A 20 -10.71 9.88 -0.73
N ALA A 21 -9.48 10.37 -0.55
CA ALA A 21 -9.23 11.81 -0.55
C ALA A 21 -9.62 12.51 -1.86
N ARG A 22 -9.53 11.81 -3.01
CA ARG A 22 -9.72 12.39 -4.34
C ARG A 22 -10.95 11.86 -5.09
N GLU A 23 -11.57 10.80 -4.60
CA GLU A 23 -12.67 10.12 -5.31
C GLU A 23 -13.55 9.30 -4.37
N THR A 24 -14.70 8.90 -4.87
CA THR A 24 -15.63 7.98 -4.20
C THR A 24 -15.86 6.79 -5.10
N ARG A 25 -15.75 5.57 -4.55
CA ARG A 25 -15.93 4.32 -5.31
C ARG A 25 -16.86 3.35 -4.59
N GLU A 26 -17.61 2.61 -5.38
CA GLU A 26 -18.47 1.50 -4.93
C GLU A 26 -17.81 0.13 -5.14
N ALA A 27 -16.80 0.07 -6.00
CA ALA A 27 -16.02 -1.13 -6.27
C ALA A 27 -14.54 -0.80 -6.52
N ALA A 28 -13.67 -1.77 -6.27
CA ALA A 28 -12.26 -1.72 -6.64
C ALA A 28 -12.09 -2.23 -8.09
N PRO A 29 -11.63 -1.39 -9.04
CA PRO A 29 -11.26 -1.82 -10.38
C PRO A 29 -9.89 -2.48 -10.34
N LEU A 30 -9.81 -3.77 -10.64
CA LEU A 30 -8.60 -4.59 -10.54
C LEU A 30 -8.28 -5.29 -11.85
N PHE A 31 -6.98 -5.50 -12.09
CA PHE A 31 -6.50 -6.37 -13.16
C PHE A 31 -5.75 -7.56 -12.57
N VAL A 32 -6.08 -8.75 -13.04
CA VAL A 32 -5.35 -9.98 -12.73
C VAL A 32 -4.54 -10.37 -13.94
N VAL A 33 -3.26 -10.68 -13.71
CA VAL A 33 -2.32 -11.17 -14.71
C VAL A 33 -1.95 -12.61 -14.40
N HIS A 34 -1.95 -13.44 -15.42
CA HIS A 34 -1.46 -14.81 -15.39
C HIS A 34 -0.25 -14.91 -16.34
N VAL A 35 0.85 -15.47 -15.84
CA VAL A 35 2.03 -15.81 -16.64
C VAL A 35 2.25 -17.31 -16.58
N SER A 36 2.26 -17.98 -17.73
CA SER A 36 2.37 -19.44 -17.82
C SER A 36 3.63 -19.86 -18.58
N ASP A 37 4.23 -20.96 -18.15
CA ASP A 37 5.29 -21.68 -18.87
C ASP A 37 4.79 -23.00 -19.51
N GLY A 38 3.47 -23.21 -19.49
CA GLY A 38 2.83 -24.44 -19.95
C GLY A 38 2.69 -25.51 -18.85
N THR A 39 3.42 -25.40 -17.74
CA THR A 39 3.34 -26.33 -16.59
C THR A 39 2.83 -25.60 -15.34
N HIS A 40 3.34 -24.41 -15.08
CA HIS A 40 3.01 -23.59 -13.93
C HIS A 40 2.36 -22.27 -14.37
N ILE A 41 1.53 -21.71 -13.51
CA ILE A 41 0.91 -20.41 -13.71
C ILE A 41 1.23 -19.52 -12.50
N GLY A 42 1.95 -18.43 -12.76
CA GLY A 42 2.13 -17.34 -11.80
C GLY A 42 1.00 -16.33 -11.93
N ARG A 43 0.58 -15.76 -10.81
CA ARG A 43 -0.53 -14.79 -10.72
C ARG A 43 -0.06 -13.50 -10.08
N GLY A 44 -0.57 -12.38 -10.58
CA GLY A 44 -0.39 -11.07 -9.96
C GLY A 44 -1.63 -10.22 -10.15
N GLU A 45 -1.77 -9.21 -9.33
CA GLU A 45 -2.92 -8.31 -9.34
C GLU A 45 -2.44 -6.87 -9.20
N CYS A 46 -3.14 -5.92 -9.81
CA CYS A 46 -2.95 -4.50 -9.55
C CYS A 46 -4.28 -3.75 -9.50
N GLY A 47 -4.29 -2.67 -8.72
CA GLY A 47 -5.32 -1.65 -8.75
C GLY A 47 -5.00 -0.54 -9.73
N LEU A 48 -5.58 0.64 -9.49
CA LEU A 48 -5.32 1.86 -10.26
C LEU A 48 -4.67 2.91 -9.36
N GLN A 49 -3.69 3.64 -9.88
CA GLN A 49 -3.07 4.78 -9.20
C GLN A 49 -3.78 6.08 -9.57
N SER A 50 -4.55 6.63 -8.62
CA SER A 50 -5.21 7.94 -8.80
C SER A 50 -4.20 9.06 -9.03
N LEU A 51 -3.03 9.01 -8.36
CA LEU A 51 -1.96 10.00 -8.53
C LEU A 51 -1.44 10.07 -9.98
N LYS A 52 -1.40 8.95 -10.69
CA LYS A 52 -0.98 8.89 -12.11
C LYS A 52 -2.16 8.97 -13.07
N HIS A 53 -3.36 9.28 -12.58
CA HIS A 53 -4.58 9.35 -13.38
C HIS A 53 -4.83 8.07 -14.19
N GLU A 54 -4.43 6.92 -13.64
CA GLU A 54 -4.69 5.64 -14.30
C GLU A 54 -6.18 5.35 -14.37
N THR A 55 -6.60 4.84 -15.52
CA THR A 55 -7.96 4.39 -15.78
C THR A 55 -7.95 2.90 -16.14
N PRO A 56 -9.09 2.18 -16.04
CA PRO A 56 -9.14 0.79 -16.51
C PRO A 56 -8.66 0.64 -17.95
N GLN A 57 -9.00 1.62 -18.81
CA GLN A 57 -8.56 1.61 -20.20
C GLN A 57 -7.04 1.77 -20.32
N SER A 58 -6.44 2.75 -19.63
CA SER A 58 -4.99 3.00 -19.73
C SER A 58 -4.17 1.82 -19.22
N VAL A 59 -4.58 1.17 -18.11
CA VAL A 59 -3.91 -0.02 -17.59
C VAL A 59 -4.08 -1.21 -18.53
N ALA A 60 -5.27 -1.40 -19.12
CA ALA A 60 -5.49 -2.45 -20.11
C ALA A 60 -4.61 -2.27 -21.36
N GLU A 61 -4.42 -1.04 -21.83
CA GLU A 61 -3.54 -0.73 -22.97
C GLU A 61 -2.08 -1.05 -22.64
N GLN A 62 -1.60 -0.70 -21.45
CA GLN A 62 -0.26 -1.04 -20.95
C GLN A 62 -0.06 -2.55 -20.88
N LEU A 63 -1.03 -3.29 -20.32
CA LEU A 63 -0.98 -4.75 -20.24
C LEU A 63 -0.96 -5.41 -21.63
N ARG A 64 -1.76 -4.92 -22.60
CA ARG A 64 -1.73 -5.41 -23.98
C ARG A 64 -0.39 -5.16 -24.66
N ALA A 65 0.20 -3.98 -24.46
CA ALA A 65 1.53 -3.67 -24.99
C ALA A 65 2.59 -4.62 -24.43
N MET A 66 2.56 -4.91 -23.12
CA MET A 66 3.45 -5.90 -22.50
C MET A 66 3.18 -7.31 -23.01
N GLN A 67 1.93 -7.72 -23.16
CA GLN A 67 1.53 -9.02 -23.68
C GLN A 67 2.09 -9.25 -25.09
N ASN A 68 1.97 -8.26 -25.97
CA ASN A 68 2.48 -8.33 -27.37
C ASN A 68 4.02 -8.42 -27.44
N GLY A 69 4.72 -7.82 -26.47
CA GLY A 69 6.18 -7.83 -26.38
C GLY A 69 6.76 -8.79 -25.34
N PHE A 70 5.96 -9.72 -24.82
CA PHE A 70 6.28 -10.45 -23.57
C PHE A 70 7.54 -11.31 -23.65
N ALA A 71 7.94 -11.78 -24.84
CA ALA A 71 9.18 -12.52 -25.00
C ALA A 71 10.43 -11.74 -24.53
N GLY A 72 10.43 -10.41 -24.64
CA GLY A 72 11.48 -9.52 -24.11
C GLY A 72 11.33 -9.15 -22.64
N LEU A 73 10.20 -9.47 -22.01
CA LEU A 73 9.84 -9.09 -20.63
C LEU A 73 9.74 -10.30 -19.69
N SER A 74 10.27 -11.45 -20.11
CA SER A 74 10.06 -12.75 -19.46
C SER A 74 10.88 -12.97 -18.19
N SER A 75 11.61 -11.97 -17.71
CA SER A 75 12.25 -11.97 -16.39
C SER A 75 11.95 -10.66 -15.65
N ARG A 76 12.00 -10.71 -14.33
CA ARG A 76 11.78 -9.53 -13.47
C ARG A 76 12.78 -8.41 -13.78
N GLU A 77 14.05 -8.76 -14.05
CA GLU A 77 15.10 -7.79 -14.38
C GLU A 77 14.83 -7.12 -15.75
N ALA A 78 14.43 -7.89 -16.75
CA ALA A 78 14.08 -7.34 -18.07
C ALA A 78 12.86 -6.42 -17.97
N LEU A 79 11.82 -6.87 -17.26
CA LEU A 79 10.61 -6.09 -17.02
C LEU A 79 10.94 -4.75 -16.33
N ASN A 80 11.68 -4.77 -15.22
CA ASN A 80 11.99 -3.57 -14.44
C ASN A 80 12.91 -2.58 -15.18
N ARG A 81 13.79 -3.07 -16.08
CA ARG A 81 14.61 -2.18 -16.93
C ARG A 81 13.83 -1.51 -18.05
N THR A 82 12.79 -2.17 -18.55
CA THR A 82 12.12 -1.78 -19.79
C THR A 82 10.84 -0.99 -19.52
N ILE A 83 10.08 -1.38 -18.49
CA ILE A 83 8.78 -0.80 -18.19
C ILE A 83 8.89 0.11 -16.96
N PRO A 84 8.41 1.36 -17.02
CA PRO A 84 8.41 2.26 -15.87
C PRO A 84 7.53 1.74 -14.74
N ALA A 85 7.80 2.22 -13.51
CA ALA A 85 7.02 1.88 -12.32
C ALA A 85 5.57 2.38 -12.45
N GLN A 86 4.62 1.43 -12.47
CA GLN A 86 3.18 1.66 -12.63
C GLN A 86 2.38 0.39 -12.29
N SER A 87 1.05 0.50 -12.17
CA SER A 87 0.18 -0.61 -11.76
C SER A 87 0.27 -1.82 -12.69
N ALA A 88 0.25 -1.63 -14.00
CA ALA A 88 0.37 -2.75 -14.95
C ALA A 88 1.68 -3.54 -14.77
N ARG A 89 2.83 -2.85 -14.54
CA ARG A 89 4.10 -3.53 -14.24
C ARG A 89 4.02 -4.30 -12.93
N ASN A 90 3.37 -3.77 -11.89
CA ASN A 90 3.18 -4.46 -10.61
C ASN A 90 2.54 -5.83 -10.81
N ALA A 91 1.41 -5.90 -11.53
CA ALA A 91 0.72 -7.17 -11.75
C ALA A 91 1.61 -8.20 -12.47
N VAL A 92 2.40 -7.76 -13.46
CA VAL A 92 3.30 -8.65 -14.23
C VAL A 92 4.49 -9.08 -13.37
N ASP A 93 5.12 -8.16 -12.63
CA ASP A 93 6.24 -8.46 -11.73
C ASP A 93 5.84 -9.49 -10.66
N CYS A 94 4.69 -9.28 -10.00
CA CYS A 94 4.18 -10.21 -9.00
C CYS A 94 3.79 -11.57 -9.60
N ALA A 95 3.29 -11.62 -10.84
CA ALA A 95 3.03 -12.88 -11.54
C ALA A 95 4.33 -13.63 -11.87
N LEU A 96 5.40 -12.93 -12.22
CA LEU A 96 6.72 -13.55 -12.45
C LEU A 96 7.32 -14.09 -11.15
N TRP A 97 7.17 -13.38 -10.02
CA TRP A 97 7.58 -13.88 -8.70
C TRP A 97 6.88 -15.18 -8.33
N ASP A 98 5.55 -15.24 -8.46
CA ASP A 98 4.75 -16.43 -8.18
C ASP A 98 5.13 -17.61 -9.09
N LEU A 99 5.37 -17.34 -10.39
CA LEU A 99 5.83 -18.35 -11.33
C LEU A 99 7.21 -18.89 -10.95
N GLU A 100 8.15 -18.03 -10.57
CA GLU A 100 9.49 -18.41 -10.15
C GLU A 100 9.46 -19.31 -8.91
N CYS A 101 8.64 -18.97 -7.91
CA CYS A 101 8.44 -19.80 -6.73
C CYS A 101 7.95 -21.20 -7.09
N LYS A 102 6.92 -21.31 -7.94
CA LYS A 102 6.34 -22.58 -8.39
C LYS A 102 7.33 -23.43 -9.19
N ARG A 103 8.11 -22.80 -10.07
CA ARG A 103 9.17 -23.46 -10.83
C ARG A 103 10.27 -24.03 -9.93
N ALA A 104 10.67 -23.25 -8.94
CA ALA A 104 11.74 -23.62 -8.02
C ALA A 104 11.27 -24.60 -6.93
N GLY A 105 9.97 -24.77 -6.72
CA GLY A 105 9.41 -25.50 -5.59
C GLY A 105 9.80 -24.87 -4.24
N LYS A 106 9.97 -23.54 -4.21
CA LYS A 106 10.37 -22.75 -3.05
C LYS A 106 9.34 -21.68 -2.74
N SER A 107 9.20 -21.35 -1.48
CA SER A 107 8.35 -20.26 -1.05
C SER A 107 8.90 -18.89 -1.46
N ILE A 108 8.02 -17.89 -1.54
CA ILE A 108 8.42 -16.49 -1.77
C ILE A 108 9.42 -16.00 -0.72
N TRP A 109 9.31 -16.46 0.53
CA TRP A 109 10.21 -16.10 1.63
C TRP A 109 11.66 -16.51 1.34
N GLU A 110 11.83 -17.72 0.81
CA GLU A 110 13.15 -18.26 0.44
C GLU A 110 13.74 -17.52 -0.76
N ILE A 111 12.93 -17.26 -1.79
CA ILE A 111 13.41 -16.60 -3.03
C ILE A 111 13.67 -15.11 -2.79
N ALA A 112 12.82 -14.42 -2.02
CA ALA A 112 13.01 -13.01 -1.68
C ALA A 112 14.10 -12.79 -0.61
N GLY A 113 14.52 -13.84 0.10
CA GLY A 113 15.47 -13.72 1.22
C GLY A 113 14.90 -12.97 2.42
N VAL A 114 13.59 -13.10 2.66
CA VAL A 114 12.86 -12.44 3.74
C VAL A 114 12.39 -13.48 4.76
N ALA A 115 12.57 -13.21 6.04
CA ALA A 115 12.09 -14.11 7.08
C ALA A 115 10.56 -14.17 7.08
N ARG A 116 10.00 -15.39 7.10
CA ARG A 116 8.54 -15.57 7.19
C ARG A 116 8.05 -15.16 8.58
N VAL A 117 7.12 -14.21 8.61
CA VAL A 117 6.39 -13.80 9.82
C VAL A 117 4.98 -14.36 9.73
N ALA A 118 4.50 -15.02 10.79
CA ALA A 118 3.20 -15.71 10.78
C ALA A 118 2.01 -14.75 10.78
N GLN A 119 2.17 -13.58 11.41
CA GLN A 119 1.16 -12.51 11.46
C GLN A 119 1.83 -11.17 11.66
N ILE A 120 1.21 -10.11 11.16
CA ILE A 120 1.65 -8.72 11.32
C ILE A 120 0.50 -7.88 11.83
N GLU A 121 0.79 -6.90 12.71
CA GLU A 121 -0.20 -5.89 13.09
C GLU A 121 -0.48 -5.01 11.87
N VAL A 122 -1.76 -4.78 11.60
CA VAL A 122 -2.22 -3.85 10.55
C VAL A 122 -3.12 -2.78 11.16
N ASP A 123 -3.14 -1.62 10.55
CA ASP A 123 -4.16 -0.62 10.83
C ASP A 123 -5.47 -0.94 10.10
N ILE A 124 -6.45 -0.10 10.26
CA ILE A 124 -7.65 -0.02 9.45
C ILE A 124 -7.96 1.43 9.16
N THR A 125 -8.24 1.73 7.89
CA THR A 125 -8.55 3.08 7.44
C THR A 125 -9.97 3.48 7.81
N ILE A 126 -10.11 4.61 8.49
CA ILE A 126 -11.39 5.28 8.73
C ILE A 126 -11.53 6.36 7.64
N GLY A 127 -12.41 6.12 6.69
CA GLY A 127 -12.68 7.03 5.57
C GLY A 127 -13.34 8.34 6.02
N ILE A 128 -13.19 9.40 5.21
CA ILE A 128 -13.76 10.73 5.49
C ILE A 128 -15.29 10.64 5.53
N ASN A 129 -15.85 11.08 6.66
CA ASN A 129 -17.29 11.14 6.90
C ASN A 129 -17.61 12.20 7.99
N SER A 130 -18.88 12.28 8.44
CA SER A 130 -19.22 13.10 9.60
C SER A 130 -18.43 12.62 10.85
N PRO A 131 -18.05 13.50 11.78
CA PRO A 131 -17.31 13.13 12.99
C PRO A 131 -17.97 11.99 13.78
N ASP A 132 -19.31 11.98 13.88
CA ASP A 132 -20.06 10.92 14.57
C ASP A 132 -19.93 9.57 13.88
N LYS A 133 -19.99 9.55 12.54
CA LYS A 133 -19.80 8.31 11.74
C LYS A 133 -18.36 7.80 11.87
N MET A 134 -17.36 8.67 11.73
CA MET A 134 -15.96 8.31 11.91
C MET A 134 -15.68 7.76 13.31
N ARG A 135 -16.26 8.36 14.34
CA ARG A 135 -16.17 7.86 15.72
C ARG A 135 -16.84 6.49 15.88
N ALA A 136 -18.00 6.28 15.27
CA ALA A 136 -18.69 4.99 15.30
C ALA A 136 -17.87 3.89 14.59
N ASP A 137 -17.31 4.19 13.42
CA ASP A 137 -16.46 3.27 12.65
C ASP A 137 -15.17 2.94 13.42
N ALA A 138 -14.53 3.94 14.04
CA ALA A 138 -13.35 3.74 14.87
C ALA A 138 -13.65 2.84 16.09
N LYS A 139 -14.81 3.03 16.76
CA LYS A 139 -15.24 2.15 17.87
C LYS A 139 -15.47 0.72 17.38
N ALA A 140 -16.11 0.54 16.22
CA ALA A 140 -16.34 -0.77 15.64
C ALA A 140 -15.00 -1.47 15.26
N ALA A 141 -14.02 -0.73 14.73
CA ALA A 141 -12.70 -1.24 14.46
C ALA A 141 -11.98 -1.70 15.75
N VAL A 142 -11.99 -0.89 16.79
CA VAL A 142 -11.39 -1.24 18.08
C VAL A 142 -12.09 -2.45 18.73
N ALA A 143 -13.40 -2.57 18.61
CA ALA A 143 -14.14 -3.76 19.07
C ALA A 143 -13.76 -5.03 18.31
N ARG A 144 -13.31 -4.91 17.06
CA ARG A 144 -12.72 -6.00 16.25
C ARG A 144 -11.26 -6.31 16.62
N GLY A 145 -10.64 -5.52 17.51
CA GLY A 145 -9.29 -5.74 18.03
C GLY A 145 -8.20 -4.85 17.46
N TYR A 146 -8.51 -3.93 16.55
CA TYR A 146 -7.51 -2.97 16.03
C TYR A 146 -7.01 -2.04 17.16
N ARG A 147 -5.72 -1.71 17.12
CA ARG A 147 -5.04 -0.82 18.07
C ARG A 147 -4.28 0.31 17.37
N LEU A 148 -4.25 0.29 16.06
CA LEU A 148 -3.75 1.33 15.19
C LEU A 148 -4.85 1.66 14.18
N LEU A 149 -5.24 2.93 14.07
CA LEU A 149 -6.24 3.40 13.11
C LEU A 149 -5.61 4.46 12.21
N LYS A 150 -5.85 4.35 10.90
CA LYS A 150 -5.48 5.39 9.95
C LYS A 150 -6.68 6.31 9.73
N LEU A 151 -6.50 7.60 10.00
CA LEU A 151 -7.54 8.63 9.87
C LEU A 151 -7.19 9.54 8.70
N LYS A 152 -8.10 9.66 7.74
CA LYS A 152 -7.99 10.67 6.68
C LYS A 152 -8.57 11.98 7.20
N ALA A 153 -7.77 13.07 7.15
CA ALA A 153 -8.20 14.35 7.72
C ALA A 153 -7.63 15.54 6.95
N HIS A 154 -8.51 16.46 6.54
CA HIS A 154 -8.11 17.76 6.03
C HIS A 154 -7.65 18.67 7.19
N ALA A 155 -6.77 19.64 6.91
CA ALA A 155 -6.20 20.50 7.95
C ALA A 155 -7.26 21.23 8.81
N GLN A 156 -8.41 21.59 8.20
CA GLN A 156 -9.47 22.35 8.85
C GLN A 156 -10.17 21.58 9.97
N ASP A 157 -10.26 20.27 9.86
CA ASP A 157 -11.01 19.39 10.77
C ASP A 157 -10.16 18.30 11.45
N ALA A 158 -8.87 18.18 11.05
CA ALA A 158 -7.96 17.14 11.54
C ALA A 158 -7.94 17.06 13.07
N LEU A 159 -7.77 18.20 13.75
CA LEU A 159 -7.66 18.22 15.20
C LEU A 159 -8.97 17.86 15.88
N GLU A 160 -10.10 18.39 15.40
CA GLU A 160 -11.43 18.09 15.95
C GLU A 160 -11.76 16.61 15.77
N THR A 161 -11.54 16.08 14.58
CA THR A 161 -11.78 14.67 14.24
C THR A 161 -10.94 13.75 15.12
N VAL A 162 -9.62 13.97 15.17
CA VAL A 162 -8.72 13.13 15.98
C VAL A 162 -9.05 13.25 17.46
N SER A 163 -9.31 14.47 18.00
CA SER A 163 -9.66 14.68 19.40
C SER A 163 -10.94 13.93 19.78
N THR A 164 -11.97 14.01 18.94
CA THR A 164 -13.25 13.35 19.17
C THR A 164 -13.12 11.83 19.23
N ILE A 165 -12.29 11.27 18.33
CA ILE A 165 -12.04 9.82 18.27
C ILE A 165 -11.14 9.39 19.43
N ALA A 166 -10.04 10.11 19.71
CA ALA A 166 -9.09 9.80 20.77
C ALA A 166 -9.73 9.84 22.16
N ALA A 167 -10.59 10.83 22.44
CA ALA A 167 -11.34 10.91 23.69
C ALA A 167 -12.24 9.69 23.93
N ALA A 168 -12.77 9.09 22.86
CA ALA A 168 -13.63 7.91 22.94
C ALA A 168 -12.86 6.58 22.98
N LEU A 169 -11.57 6.57 22.65
CA LEU A 169 -10.75 5.38 22.44
C LEU A 169 -9.36 5.52 23.09
N PRO A 170 -9.30 5.58 24.43
CA PRO A 170 -8.03 5.74 25.13
C PRO A 170 -7.07 4.59 24.83
N GLY A 171 -5.79 4.91 24.59
CA GLY A 171 -4.72 3.95 24.31
C GLY A 171 -4.63 3.46 22.85
N VAL A 172 -5.54 3.88 21.98
CA VAL A 172 -5.43 3.62 20.52
C VAL A 172 -4.40 4.56 19.91
N ARG A 173 -3.60 4.06 18.98
CA ARG A 173 -2.63 4.83 18.19
C ARG A 173 -3.28 5.27 16.87
N PHE A 174 -2.85 6.42 16.36
CA PHE A 174 -3.38 6.96 15.10
C PHE A 174 -2.27 7.27 14.12
N ILE A 175 -2.51 6.95 12.85
CA ILE A 175 -1.84 7.53 11.69
C ILE A 175 -2.78 8.58 11.13
N VAL A 176 -2.29 9.78 10.84
CA VAL A 176 -3.08 10.82 10.16
C VAL A 176 -2.54 10.96 8.75
N ASP A 177 -3.40 10.66 7.78
CA ASP A 177 -3.09 10.80 6.35
C ASP A 177 -3.70 12.11 5.83
N ALA A 178 -2.85 13.07 5.55
CA ALA A 178 -3.23 14.38 5.05
C ALA A 178 -3.46 14.40 3.53
N ASN A 179 -3.00 13.39 2.80
CA ASN A 179 -3.08 13.29 1.34
C ASN A 179 -2.75 14.61 0.63
N GLU A 180 -1.61 15.22 0.99
CA GLU A 180 -1.10 16.47 0.40
C GLU A 180 -1.91 17.75 0.71
N ALA A 181 -2.86 17.69 1.64
CA ALA A 181 -3.82 18.78 1.82
C ALA A 181 -3.38 19.88 2.80
N TRP A 182 -2.20 19.77 3.43
CA TRP A 182 -1.75 20.74 4.43
C TRP A 182 -0.66 21.66 3.89
N SER A 183 -0.61 22.90 4.43
CA SER A 183 0.57 23.76 4.30
C SER A 183 1.59 23.45 5.42
N LEU A 184 2.83 23.95 5.25
CA LEU A 184 3.86 23.84 6.29
C LEU A 184 3.44 24.52 7.60
N GLU A 185 2.76 25.67 7.52
CA GLU A 185 2.25 26.41 8.68
C GLU A 185 1.19 25.60 9.42
N GLN A 186 0.26 24.98 8.68
CA GLN A 186 -0.75 24.09 9.25
C GLN A 186 -0.12 22.85 9.91
N LEU A 187 0.88 22.25 9.26
CA LEU A 187 1.62 21.13 9.84
C LEU A 187 2.29 21.53 11.16
N LYS A 188 2.98 22.69 11.20
CA LYS A 188 3.64 23.23 12.41
C LYS A 188 2.66 23.49 13.55
N GLU A 189 1.45 23.96 13.24
CA GLU A 189 0.39 24.19 14.22
C GLU A 189 -0.21 22.87 14.73
N LEU A 190 -0.51 21.92 13.83
CA LEU A 190 -1.25 20.72 14.14
C LEU A 190 -0.39 19.64 14.81
N ALA A 191 0.85 19.43 14.36
CA ALA A 191 1.66 18.30 14.79
C ALA A 191 1.87 18.22 16.33
N PRO A 192 2.19 19.30 17.07
CA PRO A 192 2.34 19.22 18.52
C PRO A 192 1.04 18.82 19.24
N ARG A 193 -0.10 19.27 18.73
CA ARG A 193 -1.43 18.98 19.27
C ARG A 193 -1.85 17.55 18.98
N LEU A 194 -1.58 17.07 17.78
CA LEU A 194 -1.84 15.68 17.36
C LEU A 194 -0.97 14.67 18.12
N LYS A 195 0.28 15.03 18.43
CA LYS A 195 1.14 14.19 19.29
C LYS A 195 0.51 13.91 20.64
N ALA A 196 -0.11 14.91 21.27
CA ALA A 196 -0.80 14.75 22.55
C ALA A 196 -2.03 13.83 22.47
N LEU A 197 -2.54 13.57 21.26
CA LEU A 197 -3.66 12.68 20.96
C LEU A 197 -3.23 11.27 20.52
N ASN A 198 -1.98 10.89 20.76
CA ASN A 198 -1.42 9.59 20.39
C ASN A 198 -1.33 9.33 18.86
N VAL A 199 -1.16 10.40 18.07
CA VAL A 199 -0.79 10.29 16.67
C VAL A 199 0.70 9.91 16.61
N VAL A 200 0.99 8.78 15.95
CA VAL A 200 2.33 8.18 15.87
C VAL A 200 3.01 8.39 14.52
N LEU A 201 2.26 8.80 13.51
CA LEU A 201 2.75 9.07 12.16
C LEU A 201 1.83 10.07 11.45
N ILE A 202 2.42 11.02 10.72
CA ILE A 202 1.70 11.87 9.77
C ILE A 202 2.16 11.50 8.36
N GLU A 203 1.22 11.08 7.53
CA GLU A 203 1.48 10.66 6.14
C GLU A 203 1.19 11.81 5.19
N GLN A 204 2.13 12.07 4.29
CA GLN A 204 2.13 13.04 3.21
C GLN A 204 1.42 14.36 3.54
N PRO A 205 1.96 15.16 4.47
CA PRO A 205 1.31 16.42 4.85
C PRO A 205 1.26 17.45 3.71
N LEU A 206 2.38 17.65 3.00
CA LEU A 206 2.53 18.63 1.93
C LEU A 206 2.42 17.97 0.56
N HIS A 207 2.01 18.77 -0.44
CA HIS A 207 2.01 18.35 -1.85
C HIS A 207 3.43 17.90 -2.28
N HIS A 208 3.54 16.80 -2.99
CA HIS A 208 4.83 16.17 -3.37
C HIS A 208 5.74 17.08 -4.18
N ASP A 209 5.20 18.01 -4.98
CA ASP A 209 5.99 19.01 -5.71
C ASP A 209 6.51 20.15 -4.81
N ASN A 210 5.97 20.29 -3.59
CA ASN A 210 6.23 21.41 -2.69
C ASN A 210 6.66 20.97 -1.28
N ASP A 211 7.17 19.76 -1.11
CA ASP A 211 7.56 19.18 0.18
C ASP A 211 9.01 19.49 0.60
N ALA A 212 9.78 20.20 -0.24
CA ALA A 212 11.16 20.58 0.06
C ALA A 212 11.34 21.30 1.41
N PRO A 213 10.41 22.17 1.87
CA PRO A 213 10.55 22.85 3.16
C PRO A 213 10.53 21.92 4.39
N LEU A 214 10.15 20.64 4.24
CA LEU A 214 10.22 19.66 5.31
C LEU A 214 11.66 19.38 5.77
N ALA A 215 12.66 19.60 4.90
CA ALA A 215 14.06 19.43 5.25
C ALA A 215 14.53 20.34 6.42
N ASP A 216 13.85 21.47 6.63
CA ASP A 216 14.16 22.44 7.68
C ASP A 216 13.16 22.39 8.85
N TYR A 217 12.32 21.33 8.93
CA TYR A 217 11.30 21.19 9.97
C TYR A 217 11.52 19.94 10.84
N ASP A 218 11.87 20.16 12.10
CA ASP A 218 11.93 19.11 13.11
C ASP A 218 10.53 18.84 13.67
N SER A 219 9.86 17.85 13.07
CA SER A 219 8.49 17.48 13.43
C SER A 219 8.46 16.68 14.74
N PRO A 220 7.54 17.02 15.69
CA PRO A 220 7.37 16.23 16.90
C PRO A 220 6.77 14.84 16.66
N ILE A 221 6.19 14.60 15.49
CA ILE A 221 5.66 13.30 15.03
C ILE A 221 6.40 12.92 13.76
N PRO A 222 6.87 11.68 13.61
CA PRO A 222 7.49 11.21 12.37
C PRO A 222 6.63 11.49 11.13
N LEU A 223 7.25 11.99 10.06
CA LEU A 223 6.61 12.27 8.78
C LEU A 223 6.89 11.14 7.80
N CYS A 224 5.87 10.69 7.08
CA CYS A 224 5.95 9.61 6.10
C CYS A 224 5.65 10.11 4.69
N ALA A 225 6.54 9.84 3.74
CA ALA A 225 6.31 10.14 2.32
C ALA A 225 5.43 9.05 1.69
N ASP A 226 4.29 9.42 1.07
CA ASP A 226 3.47 8.53 0.24
C ASP A 226 3.56 8.94 -1.24
N GLU A 227 2.90 10.04 -1.61
CA GLU A 227 2.89 10.52 -2.99
C GLU A 227 4.29 10.92 -3.48
N SER A 228 5.17 11.37 -2.59
CA SER A 228 6.56 11.71 -2.90
C SER A 228 7.46 10.50 -3.16
N CYS A 229 7.05 9.28 -2.78
CA CYS A 229 7.86 8.09 -2.81
C CYS A 229 7.32 7.04 -3.78
N ALA A 230 8.06 6.72 -4.84
CA ALA A 230 7.70 5.66 -5.80
C ALA A 230 8.82 4.63 -6.01
N THR A 231 10.10 5.03 -6.03
CA THR A 231 11.23 4.16 -6.35
C THR A 231 12.42 4.38 -5.43
N ALA A 232 13.30 3.39 -5.34
CA ALA A 232 14.53 3.45 -4.53
C ALA A 232 15.44 4.63 -4.88
N SER A 233 15.43 5.09 -6.12
CA SER A 233 16.25 6.23 -6.56
C SER A 233 15.90 7.56 -5.88
N GLN A 234 14.70 7.69 -5.32
CA GLN A 234 14.25 8.90 -4.63
C GLN A 234 14.69 8.96 -3.16
N ILE A 235 15.11 7.82 -2.58
CA ILE A 235 15.41 7.69 -1.16
C ILE A 235 16.46 8.68 -0.65
N PRO A 236 17.59 8.94 -1.33
CA PRO A 236 18.58 9.91 -0.82
C PRO A 236 18.02 11.33 -0.64
N LEU A 237 17.05 11.74 -1.46
CA LEU A 237 16.36 13.02 -1.34
C LEU A 237 15.31 12.99 -0.22
N LEU A 238 14.51 11.91 -0.17
CA LEU A 238 13.44 11.77 0.81
C LEU A 238 13.97 11.67 2.25
N ALA A 239 15.13 11.06 2.46
CA ALA A 239 15.79 10.98 3.76
C ALA A 239 16.19 12.35 4.35
N GLN A 240 16.18 13.41 3.54
CA GLN A 240 16.40 14.78 4.00
C GLN A 240 15.12 15.47 4.45
N ARG A 241 13.94 14.89 4.21
CA ARG A 241 12.63 15.53 4.37
C ARG A 241 11.67 14.75 5.24
N TYR A 242 11.84 13.42 5.30
CA TYR A 242 10.90 12.51 5.93
C TYR A 242 11.61 11.54 6.86
N ASP A 243 10.89 11.03 7.84
CA ASP A 243 11.38 10.00 8.80
C ASP A 243 11.02 8.59 8.32
N ALA A 244 10.04 8.46 7.44
CA ALA A 244 9.57 7.17 6.91
C ALA A 244 9.09 7.31 5.46
N VAL A 245 8.95 6.18 4.77
CA VAL A 245 8.38 6.11 3.42
C VAL A 245 7.28 5.04 3.37
N ASN A 246 6.19 5.35 2.68
CA ASN A 246 5.09 4.42 2.41
C ASN A 246 5.32 3.73 1.06
N ILE A 247 5.58 2.44 1.12
CA ILE A 247 5.74 1.58 -0.05
C ILE A 247 4.36 1.09 -0.49
N LYS A 248 4.02 1.27 -1.76
CA LYS A 248 2.82 0.67 -2.38
C LYS A 248 3.25 -0.02 -3.68
N LEU A 249 2.85 -1.26 -3.87
CA LEU A 249 3.29 -2.07 -5.02
C LEU A 249 2.95 -1.44 -6.36
N ASP A 250 1.76 -0.82 -6.47
CA ASP A 250 1.38 -0.13 -7.70
C ASP A 250 2.28 1.09 -7.98
N LYS A 251 2.75 1.80 -6.94
CA LYS A 251 3.71 2.91 -7.11
C LYS A 251 5.09 2.41 -7.51
N THR A 252 5.58 1.37 -6.82
CA THR A 252 6.90 0.79 -7.11
C THR A 252 6.91 -0.01 -8.40
N GLY A 253 5.72 -0.39 -8.91
CA GLY A 253 5.58 -1.23 -10.09
C GLY A 253 6.02 -2.67 -9.84
N GLY A 254 5.78 -3.18 -8.61
CA GLY A 254 5.93 -4.56 -8.23
C GLY A 254 6.83 -4.82 -7.02
N LEU A 255 6.87 -6.07 -6.63
CA LEU A 255 7.62 -6.57 -5.45
C LEU A 255 9.14 -6.38 -5.62
N THR A 256 9.68 -6.51 -6.84
CA THR A 256 11.11 -6.35 -7.11
C THR A 256 11.62 -4.98 -6.68
N GLU A 257 10.99 -3.91 -7.14
CA GLU A 257 11.35 -2.54 -6.79
C GLU A 257 10.98 -2.21 -5.34
N ALA A 258 9.86 -2.75 -4.83
CA ALA A 258 9.46 -2.55 -3.44
C ALA A 258 10.49 -3.07 -2.44
N LEU A 259 11.08 -4.25 -2.68
CA LEU A 259 12.15 -4.81 -1.87
C LEU A 259 13.45 -3.98 -2.00
N ALA A 260 13.77 -3.48 -3.20
CA ALA A 260 14.91 -2.60 -3.41
C ALA A 260 14.72 -1.26 -2.67
N LEU A 261 13.53 -0.66 -2.75
CA LEU A 261 13.18 0.56 -2.04
C LEU A 261 13.25 0.37 -0.52
N ALA A 262 12.69 -0.72 0.02
CA ALA A 262 12.73 -1.02 1.45
C ALA A 262 14.17 -1.11 1.96
N ARG A 263 15.06 -1.74 1.21
CA ARG A 263 16.49 -1.86 1.53
C ARG A 263 17.17 -0.50 1.53
N ALA A 264 17.01 0.27 0.45
CA ALA A 264 17.57 1.61 0.32
C ALA A 264 17.08 2.55 1.44
N ALA A 265 15.81 2.50 1.80
CA ALA A 265 15.24 3.31 2.88
C ALA A 265 15.90 2.97 4.23
N ARG A 266 16.06 1.69 4.56
CA ARG A 266 16.76 1.26 5.80
C ARG A 266 18.23 1.67 5.82
N GLU A 267 18.94 1.59 4.69
CA GLU A 267 20.32 2.05 4.55
C GLU A 267 20.46 3.57 4.81
N HIS A 268 19.42 4.35 4.56
CA HIS A 268 19.36 5.78 4.85
C HIS A 268 18.69 6.13 6.19
N GLY A 269 18.42 5.14 7.04
CA GLY A 269 17.84 5.34 8.37
C GLY A 269 16.35 5.64 8.40
N LEU A 270 15.61 5.48 7.28
CA LEU A 270 14.19 5.73 7.22
C LEU A 270 13.37 4.57 7.80
N GLY A 271 12.28 4.91 8.47
CA GLY A 271 11.19 4.00 8.79
C GLY A 271 10.45 3.52 7.53
N LEU A 272 9.74 2.40 7.66
CA LEU A 272 8.99 1.80 6.56
C LEU A 272 7.52 1.68 6.91
N MET A 273 6.68 2.08 6.00
CA MET A 273 5.26 1.76 5.96
C MET A 273 4.97 0.96 4.69
N MET A 274 4.13 -0.05 4.80
CA MET A 274 3.57 -0.74 3.64
C MET A 274 2.11 -0.33 3.50
N GLY A 275 1.77 0.32 2.41
CA GLY A 275 0.39 0.66 2.07
C GLY A 275 -0.14 -0.15 0.90
N CYS A 276 -1.44 -0.03 0.66
CA CYS A 276 -2.09 -0.63 -0.50
C CYS A 276 -3.04 0.38 -1.18
N ASN A 277 -3.33 0.10 -2.45
CA ASN A 277 -4.52 0.62 -3.12
C ASN A 277 -5.68 -0.37 -2.94
N GLY A 278 -6.81 -0.21 -3.64
CA GLY A 278 -7.81 -1.26 -3.68
C GLY A 278 -7.21 -2.56 -4.22
N ALA A 279 -7.28 -3.64 -3.44
CA ALA A 279 -6.74 -4.95 -3.79
C ALA A 279 -7.48 -6.07 -3.06
N THR A 280 -7.52 -7.25 -3.68
CA THR A 280 -7.87 -8.51 -2.99
C THR A 280 -6.63 -9.07 -2.27
N SER A 281 -6.78 -10.17 -1.56
CA SER A 281 -5.62 -10.90 -1.00
C SER A 281 -4.55 -11.26 -2.04
N LEU A 282 -4.90 -11.37 -3.32
CA LEU A 282 -3.90 -11.66 -4.37
C LEU A 282 -2.93 -10.50 -4.58
N GLY A 283 -3.42 -9.25 -4.59
CA GLY A 283 -2.56 -8.07 -4.66
C GLY A 283 -1.86 -7.79 -3.33
N ASN A 284 -2.48 -8.17 -2.21
CA ASN A 284 -1.93 -7.95 -0.87
C ASN A 284 -0.96 -9.05 -0.40
N ALA A 285 -0.92 -10.24 -1.02
CA ALA A 285 0.07 -11.25 -0.67
C ALA A 285 1.53 -10.79 -0.88
N PRO A 286 1.93 -10.24 -2.03
CA PRO A 286 3.26 -9.65 -2.17
C PRO A 286 3.47 -8.41 -1.28
N ALA A 287 2.42 -7.62 -0.98
CA ALA A 287 2.49 -6.51 -0.03
C ALA A 287 2.78 -7.01 1.39
N TYR A 288 2.22 -8.15 1.79
CA TYR A 288 2.52 -8.76 3.08
C TYR A 288 4.02 -9.11 3.23
N VAL A 289 4.66 -9.58 2.16
CA VAL A 289 6.11 -9.89 2.18
C VAL A 289 6.92 -8.63 2.53
N VAL A 290 6.64 -7.50 1.88
CA VAL A 290 7.27 -6.21 2.20
C VAL A 290 6.83 -5.73 3.58
N GLY A 291 5.55 -5.86 3.91
CA GLY A 291 4.97 -5.46 5.20
C GLY A 291 5.61 -6.16 6.40
N SER A 292 6.14 -7.37 6.22
CA SER A 292 6.89 -8.07 7.27
C SER A 292 8.21 -7.36 7.65
N LEU A 293 8.72 -6.47 6.79
CA LEU A 293 9.92 -5.65 7.01
C LEU A 293 9.58 -4.26 7.56
N CYS A 294 8.30 -3.87 7.57
CA CYS A 294 7.84 -2.52 7.86
C CYS A 294 7.53 -2.28 9.34
N ASP A 295 7.58 -1.01 9.75
CA ASP A 295 7.18 -0.54 11.08
C ASP A 295 5.66 -0.32 11.16
N TYR A 296 5.05 0.14 10.05
CA TYR A 296 3.61 0.37 9.90
C TYR A 296 3.05 -0.40 8.71
N ARG A 297 1.79 -0.87 8.79
CA ARG A 297 1.14 -1.67 7.73
C ARG A 297 -0.30 -1.25 7.55
N ASP A 298 -0.55 -0.61 6.42
CA ASP A 298 -1.85 -0.19 5.90
C ASP A 298 -2.24 -1.13 4.74
N ILE A 299 -2.45 -2.42 5.10
CA ILE A 299 -2.79 -3.52 4.18
C ILE A 299 -4.18 -4.01 4.55
N ASP A 300 -5.17 -3.16 4.38
CA ASP A 300 -6.55 -3.38 4.84
C ASP A 300 -7.56 -3.52 3.70
N SER A 301 -7.15 -3.32 2.44
CA SER A 301 -8.09 -3.19 1.33
C SER A 301 -9.01 -4.42 1.13
N GLN A 302 -8.53 -5.65 1.38
CA GLN A 302 -9.37 -6.86 1.31
C GLN A 302 -10.47 -6.88 2.39
N GLU A 303 -10.27 -6.22 3.54
CA GLU A 303 -11.28 -6.08 4.59
C GLU A 303 -12.42 -5.12 4.19
N LEU A 304 -12.14 -4.19 3.30
CA LEU A 304 -13.10 -3.21 2.80
C LEU A 304 -13.99 -3.78 1.69
N LEU A 305 -13.57 -4.86 1.03
CA LEU A 305 -14.33 -5.53 -0.03
C LEU A 305 -15.48 -6.35 0.55
N PHE A 306 -16.58 -6.46 -0.20
CA PHE A 306 -17.74 -7.29 0.17
C PHE A 306 -17.33 -8.76 0.35
N GLU A 307 -16.47 -9.25 -0.54
CA GLU A 307 -15.89 -10.59 -0.50
C GLU A 307 -14.42 -10.54 -0.92
N ASP A 308 -13.66 -11.57 -0.63
CA ASP A 308 -12.26 -11.74 -1.03
C ASP A 308 -12.09 -13.06 -1.78
N ARG A 309 -10.90 -13.28 -2.33
CA ARG A 309 -10.57 -14.51 -3.04
C ARG A 309 -10.58 -15.72 -2.11
N ALA A 310 -11.09 -16.84 -2.61
CA ALA A 310 -11.06 -18.12 -1.86
C ALA A 310 -9.60 -18.47 -1.47
N GLY A 311 -9.39 -18.81 -0.20
CA GLY A 311 -8.07 -19.08 0.36
C GLY A 311 -7.22 -17.83 0.62
N GLY A 312 -7.80 -16.63 0.53
CA GLY A 312 -7.14 -15.37 0.83
C GLY A 312 -6.72 -15.21 2.29
N MET A 313 -6.05 -14.10 2.57
CA MET A 313 -5.53 -13.78 3.89
C MET A 313 -6.64 -13.41 4.87
N ALA A 314 -6.50 -13.81 6.13
CA ALA A 314 -7.45 -13.48 7.17
C ALA A 314 -6.90 -12.43 8.12
N THR A 315 -7.72 -11.46 8.50
CA THR A 315 -7.42 -10.50 9.57
C THR A 315 -8.24 -10.86 10.82
N ARG A 316 -7.58 -10.97 11.96
CA ARG A 316 -8.23 -11.25 13.26
C ARG A 316 -7.59 -10.41 14.35
N GLY A 317 -8.37 -9.64 15.07
CA GLY A 317 -7.88 -8.83 16.18
C GLY A 317 -6.84 -7.77 15.76
N GLY A 318 -6.95 -7.20 14.55
CA GLY A 318 -5.96 -6.26 14.01
C GLY A 318 -4.64 -6.93 13.58
N GLN A 319 -4.62 -8.27 13.48
CA GLN A 319 -3.49 -9.03 12.97
C GLN A 319 -3.85 -9.66 11.63
N LEU A 320 -3.09 -9.35 10.58
CA LEU A 320 -3.16 -10.00 9.28
C LEU A 320 -2.26 -11.23 9.29
N TYR A 321 -2.83 -12.39 8.96
CA TYR A 321 -2.11 -13.67 8.95
C TYR A 321 -1.48 -13.93 7.58
N ALA A 322 -0.29 -14.53 7.61
CA ALA A 322 0.42 -14.90 6.39
C ALA A 322 -0.42 -15.87 5.53
N PHE A 323 -0.33 -15.68 4.24
CA PHE A 323 -0.94 -16.56 3.25
C PHE A 323 -0.19 -17.91 3.15
N ASP A 324 -0.88 -18.90 2.58
CA ASP A 324 -0.30 -20.18 2.21
C ASP A 324 0.38 -20.08 0.82
N SER A 325 1.49 -20.78 0.61
CA SER A 325 2.17 -20.84 -0.70
C SER A 325 1.30 -21.44 -1.82
N ALA A 326 0.28 -22.24 -1.46
CA ALA A 326 -0.72 -22.69 -2.43
C ALA A 326 -1.61 -21.54 -2.93
N PHE A 327 -1.74 -20.45 -2.16
CA PHE A 327 -2.46 -19.26 -2.57
C PHE A 327 -1.61 -18.39 -3.49
N TRP A 328 -0.38 -18.07 -3.12
CA TRP A 328 0.56 -17.26 -3.89
C TRP A 328 2.00 -17.43 -3.38
N GLY A 329 2.98 -17.45 -4.30
CA GLY A 329 4.42 -17.46 -3.93
C GLY A 329 4.93 -18.82 -3.44
#